data_677ebe3e60f644c04537fc00856b963c
#
_entry.id   677ebe3e60f644c04537fc00856b963c
#
_cell.length_a   1.000
_cell.length_b   1.000
_cell.length_c   1.000
_cell.angle_alpha   90.00
_cell.angle_beta   90.00
_cell.angle_gamma   90.00
#
_symmetry.space_group_name_H-M   'P 1'
#
loop_
_entity.id
_entity.type
_entity.pdbx_description
1 polymer ?
#
loop_
_entity_poly.entity_id
_entity_poly.type
_entity_poly.pdbx_seq_one_letter_code
_entity_poly.pdbx_strand_id
1 'polypeptide(L)'
;VSTIWQALVGKLPGLITQQATGAPGSDGVTMLVRGYTSYNGSSPLVLVDGVERQMGTVDPNDVETVTILKDASASAVYGMKAAAGVILITTKRGHQGAMSINYRGNVTLSQMTTMPDFMNGTQYMEYYNAGLALDKLGGDDVPDYQFTPEEIAMTYNGDPSDGYENTDWMSPMRRLTLMHQHNLSVSGGSEKARYFVSGGFRNQEGII
;
A
#
# COMPACT_ATOMS: atom_id res chain seq x y z
N VAL A 1 -1.70 -4.66 11.01
CA VAL A 1 -1.36 -3.38 10.38
C VAL A 1 0.12 -3.41 10.08
N SER A 2 0.48 -3.33 8.81
CA SER A 2 1.84 -3.58 8.34
C SER A 2 2.79 -2.38 8.54
N THR A 3 2.26 -1.18 8.52
CA THR A 3 3.05 0.06 8.63
C THR A 3 2.40 1.06 9.57
N ILE A 4 3.20 1.99 10.09
CA ILE A 4 2.68 3.08 10.93
C ILE A 4 1.68 3.95 10.15
N TRP A 5 1.84 4.09 8.84
CA TRP A 5 0.92 4.80 7.96
C TRP A 5 -0.49 4.24 8.05
N GLN A 6 -0.62 2.93 7.88
CA GLN A 6 -1.90 2.23 7.97
C GLN A 6 -2.48 2.25 9.37
N ALA A 7 -1.61 2.24 10.40
CA ALA A 7 -2.05 2.33 11.78
C ALA A 7 -2.73 3.66 12.11
N LEU A 8 -2.41 4.72 11.39
CA LEU A 8 -2.91 6.08 11.61
C LEU A 8 -4.13 6.45 10.76
N VAL A 9 -4.46 5.64 9.74
CA VAL A 9 -5.62 5.88 8.87
C VAL A 9 -6.89 5.97 9.70
N GLY A 10 -7.60 7.11 9.60
CA GLY A 10 -8.87 7.35 10.27
C GLY A 10 -8.80 7.51 11.80
N LYS A 11 -7.60 7.51 12.41
CA LYS A 11 -7.46 7.57 13.88
C LYS A 11 -7.10 8.95 14.43
N LEU A 12 -6.57 9.83 13.60
CA LEU A 12 -6.11 11.13 14.06
C LEU A 12 -6.95 12.26 13.45
N PRO A 13 -7.55 13.12 14.28
CA PRO A 13 -8.33 14.24 13.78
C PRO A 13 -7.44 15.28 13.09
N GLY A 14 -7.83 15.66 11.87
CA GLY A 14 -7.08 16.62 11.05
C GLY A 14 -5.97 16.00 10.19
N LEU A 15 -5.87 14.67 10.15
CA LEU A 15 -5.05 13.94 9.20
C LEU A 15 -5.93 13.42 8.06
N ILE A 16 -5.66 13.88 6.84
CA ILE A 16 -6.27 13.35 5.63
C ILE A 16 -5.36 12.25 5.11
N THR A 17 -5.89 11.07 4.94
CA THR A 17 -5.15 9.92 4.46
C THR A 17 -5.75 9.43 3.15
N GLN A 18 -4.92 9.23 2.15
CA GLN A 18 -5.31 8.69 0.87
C GLN A 18 -4.47 7.45 0.57
N GLN A 19 -5.13 6.33 0.41
CA GLN A 19 -4.53 5.08 -0.02
C GLN A 19 -4.96 4.80 -1.45
N ALA A 20 -4.00 4.77 -2.38
CA ALA A 20 -4.29 4.58 -3.80
C ALA A 20 -4.69 3.13 -4.11
N THR A 21 -4.10 2.17 -3.39
CA THR A 21 -4.37 0.74 -3.56
C THR A 21 -4.21 0.02 -2.23
N GLY A 22 -4.97 -1.05 -2.04
CA GLY A 22 -4.82 -1.98 -0.92
C GLY A 22 -4.01 -3.22 -1.27
N ALA A 23 -3.36 -3.25 -2.43
CA ALA A 23 -2.60 -4.40 -2.88
C ALA A 23 -1.39 -4.67 -1.95
N PRO A 24 -1.19 -5.92 -1.49
CA PRO A 24 -0.05 -6.30 -0.68
C PRO A 24 1.27 -5.89 -1.34
N GLY A 25 2.14 -5.19 -0.58
CA GLY A 25 3.41 -4.68 -1.09
C GLY A 25 3.35 -3.34 -1.81
N SER A 26 2.15 -2.84 -2.18
CA SER A 26 1.93 -1.54 -2.84
C SER A 26 0.88 -0.69 -2.11
N ASP A 27 0.73 -0.89 -0.83
CA ASP A 27 -0.28 -0.33 0.06
C ASP A 27 0.14 1.00 0.72
N GLY A 28 0.98 1.76 0.05
CA GLY A 28 1.44 3.07 0.52
C GLY A 28 0.29 4.05 0.77
N VAL A 29 0.41 4.84 1.83
CA VAL A 29 -0.57 5.86 2.22
C VAL A 29 0.04 7.24 2.08
N THR A 30 -0.62 8.12 1.35
CA THR A 30 -0.30 9.55 1.32
C THR A 30 -1.01 10.24 2.46
N MET A 31 -0.29 11.08 3.19
CA MET A 31 -0.84 11.82 4.34
C MET A 31 -0.73 13.32 4.13
N LEU A 32 -1.82 14.02 4.43
CA LEU A 32 -1.92 15.47 4.39
C LEU A 32 -2.49 15.97 5.71
N VAL A 33 -1.88 16.98 6.31
CA VAL A 33 -2.34 17.55 7.59
C VAL A 33 -3.24 18.76 7.36
N ARG A 34 -2.94 19.58 6.34
CA ARG A 34 -3.71 20.79 5.99
C ARG A 34 -4.29 20.76 4.58
N GLY A 35 -4.38 19.58 3.98
CA GLY A 35 -4.69 19.45 2.56
C GLY A 35 -3.51 19.83 1.68
N TYR A 36 -3.78 20.12 0.41
CA TYR A 36 -2.76 20.56 -0.53
C TYR A 36 -2.41 22.03 -0.27
N THR A 37 -1.24 22.29 0.32
CA THR A 37 -0.76 23.64 0.67
C THR A 37 0.18 24.23 -0.37
N SER A 38 0.72 23.41 -1.26
CA SER A 38 1.67 23.82 -2.29
C SER A 38 1.57 22.91 -3.51
N TYR A 39 1.83 23.46 -4.70
CA TYR A 39 1.93 22.71 -5.95
C TYR A 39 3.15 21.77 -5.97
N ASN A 40 4.21 22.11 -5.22
CA ASN A 40 5.47 21.36 -5.18
C ASN A 40 5.58 20.35 -4.02
N GLY A 41 4.46 20.07 -3.33
CA GLY A 41 4.42 19.10 -2.24
C GLY A 41 3.71 19.62 -1.01
N SER A 42 2.99 18.75 -0.35
CA SER A 42 2.20 19.04 0.84
C SER A 42 2.41 17.98 1.92
N SER A 43 3.54 17.26 1.85
CA SER A 43 3.89 16.23 2.84
C SER A 43 4.23 16.90 4.19
N PRO A 44 3.65 16.42 5.29
CA PRO A 44 3.98 16.94 6.61
C PRO A 44 5.42 16.57 7.00
N LEU A 45 6.02 17.42 7.83
CA LEU A 45 7.30 17.12 8.47
C LEU A 45 7.10 16.02 9.51
N VAL A 46 7.88 14.94 9.42
CA VAL A 46 7.83 13.84 10.39
C VAL A 46 9.04 13.88 11.28
N LEU A 47 8.80 13.96 12.58
CA LEU A 47 9.83 13.94 13.61
C LEU A 47 9.64 12.72 14.51
N VAL A 48 10.68 11.91 14.61
CA VAL A 48 10.75 10.75 15.52
C VAL A 48 11.73 11.08 16.62
N ASP A 49 11.23 11.19 17.83
CA ASP A 49 12.01 11.65 19.01
C ASP A 49 12.77 12.95 18.76
N GLY A 50 12.16 13.87 18.01
CA GLY A 50 12.72 15.18 17.66
C GLY A 50 13.64 15.19 16.44
N VAL A 51 13.91 14.06 15.81
CA VAL A 51 14.77 13.94 14.62
C VAL A 51 13.91 13.73 13.38
N GLU A 52 14.19 14.46 12.30
CA GLU A 52 13.52 14.28 11.00
C GLU A 52 13.86 12.90 10.44
N ARG A 53 12.84 12.10 10.23
CA ARG A 53 12.97 10.72 9.66
C ARG A 53 11.80 10.38 8.75
N GLN A 54 12.03 9.43 7.87
CA GLN A 54 10.95 8.83 7.10
C GLN A 54 10.09 7.94 8.02
N MET A 55 8.79 8.16 8.03
CA MET A 55 7.86 7.43 8.90
C MET A 55 7.87 5.90 8.65
N GLY A 56 8.15 5.47 7.42
CA GLY A 56 8.19 4.05 7.08
C GLY A 56 9.29 3.24 7.77
N THR A 57 10.28 3.90 8.39
CA THR A 57 11.37 3.26 9.11
C THR A 57 11.04 2.93 10.57
N VAL A 58 9.90 3.38 11.07
CA VAL A 58 9.49 3.18 12.47
C VAL A 58 8.52 2.00 12.57
N ASP A 59 8.82 1.05 13.45
CA ASP A 59 7.90 -0.04 13.74
C ASP A 59 6.70 0.50 14.55
N PRO A 60 5.45 0.27 14.12
CA PRO A 60 4.27 0.69 14.87
C PRO A 60 4.25 0.19 16.32
N ASN A 61 4.87 -0.95 16.60
CA ASN A 61 4.93 -1.52 17.95
C ASN A 61 5.85 -0.75 18.89
N ASP A 62 6.80 0.03 18.36
CA ASP A 62 7.73 0.84 19.15
C ASP A 62 7.20 2.25 19.44
N VAL A 63 6.09 2.63 18.84
CA VAL A 63 5.47 3.94 19.04
C VAL A 63 4.72 3.97 20.36
N GLU A 64 4.95 5.04 21.13
CA GLU A 64 4.22 5.36 22.35
C GLU A 64 3.10 6.35 22.05
N THR A 65 3.43 7.49 21.41
CA THR A 65 2.44 8.51 21.05
C THR A 65 2.69 9.09 19.67
N VAL A 66 1.61 9.53 19.03
CA VAL A 66 1.67 10.31 17.79
C VAL A 66 0.85 11.58 18.00
N THR A 67 1.48 12.72 17.76
CA THR A 67 0.87 14.05 17.89
C THR A 67 0.96 14.79 16.58
N ILE A 68 -0.13 15.43 16.15
CA ILE A 68 -0.16 16.28 14.96
C ILE A 68 -0.19 17.74 15.39
N LEU A 69 0.79 18.50 14.92
CA LEU A 69 0.84 19.95 15.05
C LEU A 69 0.37 20.58 13.74
N LYS A 70 -0.79 21.18 13.76
CA LYS A 70 -1.42 21.83 12.60
C LYS A 70 -1.52 23.36 12.73
N ASP A 71 -1.00 23.91 13.81
CA ASP A 71 -1.11 25.34 14.09
C ASP A 71 0.12 26.12 13.65
N ALA A 72 0.01 27.44 13.60
CA ALA A 72 1.12 28.35 13.28
C ALA A 72 2.30 28.21 14.26
N SER A 73 2.05 27.75 15.49
CA SER A 73 3.08 27.44 16.48
C SER A 73 4.09 26.39 16.00
N ALA A 74 3.66 25.42 15.19
CA ALA A 74 4.57 24.44 14.59
C ALA A 74 5.58 25.10 13.65
N SER A 75 5.11 26.05 12.82
CA SER A 75 5.97 26.79 11.90
C SER A 75 6.97 27.70 12.62
N ALA A 76 6.60 28.21 13.79
CA ALA A 76 7.50 29.01 14.62
C ALA A 76 8.68 28.20 15.18
N VAL A 77 8.47 26.92 15.49
CA VAL A 77 9.51 26.05 16.06
C VAL A 77 10.34 25.37 14.96
N TYR A 78 9.69 24.90 13.89
CA TYR A 78 10.31 24.04 12.87
C TYR A 78 10.50 24.73 11.50
N GLY A 79 10.18 26.03 11.42
CA GLY A 79 10.40 26.85 10.23
C GLY A 79 9.50 26.47 9.06
N MET A 80 9.93 26.84 7.85
CA MET A 80 9.16 26.64 6.62
C MET A 80 8.85 25.17 6.28
N LYS A 81 9.68 24.25 6.74
CA LYS A 81 9.43 22.81 6.57
C LYS A 81 8.13 22.33 7.24
N ALA A 82 7.68 23.02 8.26
CA ALA A 82 6.47 22.74 9.01
C ALA A 82 5.19 23.37 8.40
N ALA A 83 5.29 24.05 7.26
CA ALA A 83 4.16 24.74 6.65
C ALA A 83 2.99 23.78 6.29
N ALA A 84 3.30 22.54 5.92
CA ALA A 84 2.32 21.49 5.64
C ALA A 84 1.84 20.74 6.91
N GLY A 85 2.30 21.16 8.12
CA GLY A 85 2.05 20.50 9.40
C GLY A 85 3.21 19.61 9.83
N VAL A 86 3.17 19.20 11.11
CA VAL A 86 4.20 18.36 11.71
C VAL A 86 3.55 17.15 12.36
N ILE A 87 4.11 15.97 12.15
CA ILE A 87 3.76 14.74 12.83
C ILE A 87 4.91 14.41 13.80
N LEU A 88 4.61 14.47 15.09
CA LEU A 88 5.55 14.09 16.14
C LEU A 88 5.28 12.65 16.56
N ILE A 89 6.28 11.81 16.47
CA ILE A 89 6.26 10.43 16.93
C ILE A 89 7.21 10.31 18.10
N THR A 90 6.70 9.87 19.24
CA THR A 90 7.49 9.51 20.40
C THR A 90 7.58 8.01 20.51
N THR A 91 8.79 7.48 20.61
CA THR A 91 9.00 6.05 20.79
C THR A 91 8.98 5.65 22.26
N LYS A 92 8.68 4.39 22.51
CA LYS A 92 8.69 3.80 23.85
C LYS A 92 10.07 3.89 24.46
N ARG A 93 10.09 4.18 25.76
CA ARG A 93 11.31 4.29 26.56
C ARG A 93 11.34 3.22 27.64
N GLY A 94 12.51 2.90 28.10
CA GLY A 94 12.69 2.04 29.25
C GLY A 94 12.07 2.67 30.52
N HIS A 95 11.53 1.82 31.37
CA HIS A 95 10.96 2.21 32.67
C HIS A 95 11.79 1.61 33.82
N GLN A 96 11.69 2.22 34.99
CA GLN A 96 12.27 1.66 36.19
C GLN A 96 11.48 0.43 36.64
N GLY A 97 12.17 -0.68 36.90
CA GLY A 97 11.57 -1.91 37.35
C GLY A 97 12.27 -3.15 36.80
N ALA A 98 11.72 -4.29 37.09
CA ALA A 98 12.19 -5.57 36.59
C ALA A 98 12.16 -5.61 35.04
N MET A 99 13.05 -6.42 34.48
CA MET A 99 13.11 -6.67 33.05
C MET A 99 11.76 -7.25 32.57
N SER A 100 11.19 -6.64 31.57
CA SER A 100 9.98 -7.08 30.87
C SER A 100 10.33 -7.45 29.45
N ILE A 101 9.95 -8.65 29.05
CA ILE A 101 10.10 -9.17 27.67
C ILE A 101 8.71 -9.25 27.06
N ASN A 102 8.54 -8.64 25.91
CA ASN A 102 7.28 -8.67 25.17
C ASN A 102 7.54 -9.19 23.76
N TYR A 103 6.86 -10.28 23.40
CA TYR A 103 6.85 -10.80 22.04
C TYR A 103 5.47 -10.64 21.43
N ARG A 104 5.43 -10.16 20.18
CA ARG A 104 4.20 -10.01 19.41
C ARG A 104 4.40 -10.62 18.02
N GLY A 105 3.62 -11.65 17.73
CA GLY A 105 3.54 -12.27 16.42
C GLY A 105 2.21 -11.94 15.74
N ASN A 106 2.22 -11.68 14.45
CA ASN A 106 1.04 -11.48 13.64
C ASN A 106 1.18 -12.22 12.31
N VAL A 107 0.13 -12.94 11.91
CA VAL A 107 0.02 -13.60 10.61
C VAL A 107 -1.23 -13.08 9.93
N THR A 108 -1.10 -12.64 8.70
CA THR A 108 -2.19 -12.08 7.92
C THR A 108 -2.26 -12.79 6.57
N LEU A 109 -3.46 -13.23 6.21
CA LEU A 109 -3.78 -13.73 4.89
C LEU A 109 -4.53 -12.63 4.14
N SER A 110 -4.09 -12.30 2.94
CA SER A 110 -4.72 -11.30 2.10
C SER A 110 -5.12 -11.90 0.77
N GLN A 111 -6.29 -11.52 0.27
CA GLN A 111 -6.83 -11.92 -1.01
C GLN A 111 -7.54 -10.72 -1.65
N MET A 112 -7.52 -10.63 -2.97
CA MET A 112 -8.35 -9.66 -3.67
C MET A 112 -9.84 -9.96 -3.43
N THR A 113 -10.59 -8.95 -3.02
CA THR A 113 -12.03 -9.07 -2.73
C THR A 113 -12.88 -8.92 -3.98
N THR A 114 -12.42 -8.14 -4.94
CA THR A 114 -13.14 -7.88 -6.20
C THR A 114 -12.15 -7.87 -7.34
N MET A 115 -12.44 -8.63 -8.36
CA MET A 115 -11.70 -8.61 -9.62
C MET A 115 -12.65 -8.18 -10.73
N PRO A 116 -12.18 -7.30 -11.64
CA PRO A 116 -12.95 -7.01 -12.84
C PRO A 116 -13.01 -8.27 -13.71
N ASP A 117 -14.18 -8.49 -14.30
CA ASP A 117 -14.36 -9.52 -15.30
C ASP A 117 -13.84 -8.99 -16.64
N PHE A 118 -12.72 -9.53 -17.09
CA PHE A 118 -12.16 -9.22 -18.40
C PHE A 118 -12.70 -10.21 -19.43
N MET A 119 -12.80 -9.72 -20.66
CA MET A 119 -13.09 -10.60 -21.80
C MET A 119 -11.98 -11.65 -21.94
N ASN A 120 -12.35 -12.87 -22.22
CA ASN A 120 -11.41 -13.89 -22.65
C ASN A 120 -11.00 -13.68 -24.12
N GLY A 121 -10.01 -14.46 -24.61
CA GLY A 121 -9.48 -14.30 -25.96
C GLY A 121 -10.56 -14.43 -27.03
N THR A 122 -11.45 -15.40 -26.90
CA THR A 122 -12.56 -15.63 -27.85
C THR A 122 -13.51 -14.45 -27.88
N GLN A 123 -13.97 -13.99 -26.73
CA GLN A 123 -14.83 -12.80 -26.61
C GLN A 123 -14.17 -11.56 -27.21
N TYR A 124 -12.88 -11.37 -26.96
CA TYR A 124 -12.14 -10.24 -27.55
C TYR A 124 -12.17 -10.28 -29.09
N MET A 125 -11.92 -11.45 -29.68
CA MET A 125 -11.94 -11.63 -31.14
C MET A 125 -13.33 -11.34 -31.74
N GLU A 126 -14.37 -11.82 -31.08
CA GLU A 126 -15.77 -11.58 -31.50
C GLU A 126 -16.14 -10.10 -31.42
N TYR A 127 -15.82 -9.44 -30.30
CA TYR A 127 -16.09 -8.00 -30.14
C TYR A 127 -15.26 -7.14 -31.08
N TYR A 128 -14.00 -7.52 -31.34
CA TYR A 128 -13.14 -6.83 -32.30
C TYR A 128 -13.75 -6.87 -33.70
N ASN A 129 -14.17 -8.06 -34.17
CA ASN A 129 -14.84 -8.24 -35.46
C ASN A 129 -16.15 -7.44 -35.53
N ALA A 130 -16.93 -7.42 -34.47
CA ALA A 130 -18.16 -6.63 -34.41
C ALA A 130 -17.90 -5.12 -34.47
N GLY A 131 -16.85 -4.65 -33.79
CA GLY A 131 -16.40 -3.25 -33.86
C GLY A 131 -16.00 -2.84 -35.27
N LEU A 132 -15.16 -3.64 -35.92
CA LEU A 132 -14.76 -3.37 -37.33
C LEU A 132 -15.95 -3.33 -38.28
N ALA A 133 -16.95 -4.21 -38.08
CA ALA A 133 -18.14 -4.20 -38.91
C ALA A 133 -18.96 -2.91 -38.73
N LEU A 134 -19.04 -2.36 -37.52
CA LEU A 134 -19.72 -1.09 -37.25
C LEU A 134 -18.96 0.10 -37.83
N ASP A 135 -17.62 0.13 -37.69
CA ASP A 135 -16.79 1.22 -38.23
C ASP A 135 -16.89 1.27 -39.77
N LYS A 136 -16.85 0.10 -40.43
CA LYS A 136 -17.08 0.03 -41.88
C LYS A 136 -18.46 0.58 -42.30
N LEU A 137 -19.50 0.29 -41.52
CA LEU A 137 -20.83 0.88 -41.75
C LEU A 137 -20.85 2.39 -41.56
N GLY A 138 -20.03 2.92 -40.66
CA GLY A 138 -19.82 4.37 -40.44
C GLY A 138 -19.04 5.06 -41.57
N GLY A 139 -18.39 4.30 -42.44
CA GLY A 139 -17.57 4.84 -43.55
C GLY A 139 -16.13 5.12 -43.16
N ASP A 140 -15.67 4.59 -42.03
CA ASP A 140 -14.31 4.76 -41.56
C ASP A 140 -13.35 3.82 -42.33
N ASP A 141 -12.10 4.27 -42.53
CA ASP A 141 -11.02 3.47 -43.09
C ASP A 141 -10.45 2.58 -41.99
N VAL A 142 -10.89 1.32 -41.96
CA VAL A 142 -10.53 0.35 -40.93
C VAL A 142 -9.62 -0.75 -41.47
N PRO A 143 -8.80 -1.39 -40.61
CA PRO A 143 -7.97 -2.53 -41.02
C PRO A 143 -8.80 -3.63 -41.67
N ASP A 144 -8.27 -4.23 -42.73
CA ASP A 144 -8.95 -5.34 -43.40
C ASP A 144 -8.92 -6.67 -42.64
N TYR A 145 -8.03 -6.75 -41.60
CA TYR A 145 -7.88 -7.95 -40.82
C TYR A 145 -9.08 -8.19 -39.91
N GLN A 146 -9.70 -9.33 -40.07
CA GLN A 146 -10.72 -9.86 -39.17
C GLN A 146 -10.31 -11.25 -38.71
N PHE A 147 -10.62 -11.58 -37.45
CA PHE A 147 -10.43 -12.94 -36.97
C PHE A 147 -11.39 -13.88 -37.68
N THR A 148 -10.86 -14.95 -38.20
CA THR A 148 -11.67 -15.98 -38.88
C THR A 148 -12.44 -16.85 -37.88
N PRO A 149 -13.54 -17.50 -38.25
CA PRO A 149 -14.25 -18.46 -37.40
C PRO A 149 -13.35 -19.61 -36.89
N GLU A 150 -12.38 -20.02 -37.70
CA GLU A 150 -11.39 -21.04 -37.34
C GLU A 150 -10.45 -20.58 -36.26
N GLU A 151 -9.92 -19.34 -36.33
CA GLU A 151 -9.06 -18.75 -35.32
C GLU A 151 -9.80 -18.58 -33.99
N ILE A 152 -11.06 -18.12 -34.03
CA ILE A 152 -11.94 -18.03 -32.86
C ILE A 152 -12.15 -19.40 -32.22
N ALA A 153 -12.39 -20.42 -33.03
CA ALA A 153 -12.57 -21.76 -32.52
C ALA A 153 -11.29 -22.35 -31.91
N MET A 154 -10.12 -22.11 -32.51
CA MET A 154 -8.82 -22.49 -31.94
C MET A 154 -8.58 -21.82 -30.59
N THR A 155 -8.82 -20.50 -30.48
CA THR A 155 -8.71 -19.77 -29.20
C THR A 155 -9.70 -20.31 -28.17
N TYR A 156 -10.91 -20.68 -28.56
CA TYR A 156 -11.88 -21.28 -27.65
C TYR A 156 -11.39 -22.61 -27.07
N ASN A 157 -10.75 -23.44 -27.88
CA ASN A 157 -10.18 -24.72 -27.46
C ASN A 157 -8.94 -24.53 -26.59
N GLY A 158 -8.20 -23.41 -26.77
CA GLY A 158 -7.10 -23.01 -25.93
C GLY A 158 -5.88 -23.94 -25.98
N ASP A 159 -5.61 -24.58 -27.14
CA ASP A 159 -4.47 -25.48 -27.31
C ASP A 159 -3.20 -24.64 -27.56
N PRO A 160 -2.19 -24.70 -26.65
CA PRO A 160 -0.95 -23.95 -26.82
C PRO A 160 -0.14 -24.32 -28.06
N SER A 161 -0.38 -25.51 -28.64
CA SER A 161 0.39 -26.04 -29.77
C SER A 161 0.08 -25.35 -31.11
N ASP A 162 -1.10 -24.73 -31.23
CA ASP A 162 -1.53 -23.99 -32.41
C ASP A 162 -1.28 -22.48 -32.34
N GLY A 163 -0.78 -22.00 -31.18
CA GLY A 163 -0.49 -20.59 -30.94
C GLY A 163 -1.70 -19.73 -30.57
N TYR A 164 -2.87 -20.35 -30.35
CA TYR A 164 -4.11 -19.68 -29.97
C TYR A 164 -4.49 -19.99 -28.52
N GLU A 165 -3.70 -19.49 -27.58
CA GLU A 165 -3.96 -19.69 -26.15
C GLU A 165 -5.06 -18.77 -25.63
N ASN A 166 -5.95 -19.33 -24.80
CA ASN A 166 -6.93 -18.55 -24.03
C ASN A 166 -6.47 -18.40 -22.58
N THR A 167 -5.41 -17.63 -22.37
CA THR A 167 -4.74 -17.49 -21.07
C THR A 167 -5.49 -16.52 -20.16
N ASP A 168 -5.90 -16.98 -18.97
CA ASP A 168 -6.42 -16.09 -17.92
C ASP A 168 -5.26 -15.40 -17.19
N TRP A 169 -4.90 -14.22 -17.66
CA TRP A 169 -3.84 -13.37 -17.06
C TRP A 169 -4.17 -12.87 -15.66
N MET A 170 -5.43 -12.99 -15.22
CA MET A 170 -5.85 -12.59 -13.88
C MET A 170 -5.74 -13.72 -12.87
N SER A 171 -5.55 -14.96 -13.30
CA SER A 171 -5.47 -16.13 -12.41
C SER A 171 -4.34 -16.02 -11.37
N PRO A 172 -3.13 -15.50 -11.68
CA PRO A 172 -2.08 -15.32 -10.69
C PRO A 172 -2.44 -14.34 -9.57
N MET A 173 -3.34 -13.39 -9.84
CA MET A 173 -3.78 -12.40 -8.87
C MET A 173 -4.84 -12.92 -7.89
N ARG A 174 -5.44 -14.09 -8.15
CA ARG A 174 -6.45 -14.71 -7.28
C ARG A 174 -5.87 -15.48 -6.10
N ARG A 175 -4.54 -15.52 -5.98
CA ARG A 175 -3.88 -16.27 -4.91
C ARG A 175 -4.04 -15.59 -3.56
N LEU A 176 -4.01 -16.40 -2.50
CA LEU A 176 -3.81 -15.95 -1.15
C LEU A 176 -2.34 -15.55 -0.95
N THR A 177 -2.11 -14.37 -0.41
CA THR A 177 -0.78 -13.89 -0.03
C THR A 177 -0.61 -13.94 1.47
N LEU A 178 0.55 -14.36 1.93
CA LEU A 178 0.90 -14.47 3.34
C LEU A 178 1.77 -13.28 3.75
N MET A 179 1.41 -12.67 4.87
CA MET A 179 2.28 -11.75 5.59
C MET A 179 2.47 -12.27 7.00
N HIS A 180 3.71 -12.31 7.47
CA HIS A 180 4.01 -12.56 8.88
C HIS A 180 4.93 -11.49 9.42
N GLN A 181 4.68 -11.10 10.66
CA GLN A 181 5.42 -10.07 11.37
C GLN A 181 5.70 -10.55 12.79
N HIS A 182 6.93 -10.38 13.23
CA HIS A 182 7.39 -10.71 14.57
C HIS A 182 8.08 -9.49 15.16
N ASN A 183 7.73 -9.14 16.37
CA ASN A 183 8.37 -8.06 17.11
C ASN A 183 8.70 -8.57 18.51
N LEU A 184 9.94 -8.38 18.92
CA LEU A 184 10.43 -8.68 20.26
C LEU A 184 10.93 -7.39 20.88
N SER A 185 10.48 -7.08 22.09
CA SER A 185 10.98 -5.93 22.83
C SER A 185 11.33 -6.31 24.25
N VAL A 186 12.40 -5.69 24.75
CA VAL A 186 12.90 -5.86 26.11
C VAL A 186 13.05 -4.49 26.74
N SER A 187 12.44 -4.28 27.88
CA SER A 187 12.52 -3.02 28.61
C SER A 187 12.77 -3.27 30.09
N GLY A 188 13.39 -2.31 30.74
CA GLY A 188 13.68 -2.38 32.18
C GLY A 188 14.61 -1.27 32.61
N GLY A 189 15.03 -1.32 33.86
CA GLY A 189 16.04 -0.40 34.34
C GLY A 189 16.02 -0.16 35.84
N SER A 190 17.03 0.56 36.30
CA SER A 190 17.19 1.06 37.65
C SER A 190 16.92 2.57 37.73
N GLU A 191 17.10 3.16 38.90
CA GLU A 191 17.06 4.62 39.04
C GLU A 191 18.11 5.35 38.18
N LYS A 192 19.25 4.69 37.96
CA LYS A 192 20.38 5.30 37.24
C LYS A 192 20.41 5.02 35.75
N ALA A 193 19.82 3.89 35.29
CA ALA A 193 19.85 3.49 33.89
C ALA A 193 18.54 2.80 33.50
N ARG A 194 17.94 3.23 32.39
CA ARG A 194 16.75 2.62 31.80
C ARG A 194 17.05 2.25 30.37
N TYR A 195 16.51 1.12 29.93
CA TYR A 195 16.73 0.65 28.57
C TYR A 195 15.43 0.16 27.95
N PHE A 196 15.32 0.38 26.66
CA PHE A 196 14.33 -0.22 25.76
C PHE A 196 15.07 -0.67 24.50
N VAL A 197 14.95 -1.94 24.17
CA VAL A 197 15.52 -2.53 22.96
C VAL A 197 14.43 -3.29 22.27
N SER A 198 14.25 -3.05 20.98
CA SER A 198 13.28 -3.78 20.14
C SER A 198 13.93 -4.28 18.87
N GLY A 199 13.37 -5.36 18.34
CA GLY A 199 13.72 -5.91 17.04
C GLY A 199 12.49 -6.46 16.36
N GLY A 200 12.27 -6.05 15.11
CA GLY A 200 11.15 -6.48 14.30
C GLY A 200 11.60 -7.19 13.03
N PHE A 201 10.86 -8.22 12.65
CA PHE A 201 10.99 -8.88 11.37
C PHE A 201 9.61 -8.93 10.69
N ARG A 202 9.56 -8.56 9.43
CA ARG A 202 8.35 -8.64 8.61
C ARG A 202 8.68 -9.20 7.24
N ASN A 203 7.87 -10.15 6.80
CA ASN A 203 7.86 -10.63 5.44
C ASN A 203 6.44 -10.55 4.90
N GLN A 204 6.28 -10.00 3.71
CA GLN A 204 5.00 -9.85 3.03
C GLN A 204 5.16 -10.27 1.57
N GLU A 205 4.38 -11.25 1.16
CA GLU A 205 4.32 -11.66 -0.23
C GLU A 205 3.52 -10.65 -1.05
N GLY A 206 4.02 -10.31 -2.24
CA GLY A 206 3.25 -9.54 -3.23
C GLY A 206 2.18 -10.40 -3.90
N ILE A 207 1.24 -9.76 -4.58
CA ILE A 207 0.23 -10.45 -5.39
C ILE A 207 0.85 -11.01 -6.67
N ILE A 208 1.87 -10.35 -7.19
CA ILE A 208 2.60 -10.68 -8.43
C ILE A 208 4.06 -10.94 -8.07
#